data_031858de5b84b4cbc5d61759d6295555
#
_entry.id   031858de5b84b4cbc5d61759d6295555
#
_cell.length_a   1.000
_cell.length_b   1.000
_cell.length_c   1.000
_cell.angle_alpha   90.00
_cell.angle_beta   90.00
_cell.angle_gamma   90.00
#
_symmetry.space_group_name_H-M   'P 1'
#
loop_
_entity.id
_entity.type
_entity.pdbx_description
1 polymer ?
#
loop_
_entity_poly.entity_id
_entity_poly.type
_entity_poly.pdbx_seq_one_letter_code
_entity_poly.pdbx_strand_id
1 'polypeptide(L)'
;VPRAVHVLAFGIFAMVTSEFVVAGLMPQMAEGLGVTVPQVGYLITVFALSMAFGGPPLTVALLRLPPKTALMTLFPLFLAGNVLAATASGYPAMVVARVITGVASQAFFGVAISLGSQLTRPERRGRAVAVLLNGLMLGTLLGLPLATLTGERYGWRAAFWAISALTVAAALCTAVGVRRADRPEGSGTLRSELTAFRAPRLWLTLLTSTMVIGATFSAFSYLNPILTEVTGFSPGAVPLLLLAYGAATVVGNTVVGRFADRHTLPVLLGGLSLNAVFLAGFALLAGVEAGAVLCMLGVGLVGVTMNPALVTRVQRAGNARPLVNTVHSSFITLGVVLGSALGGLGLDRFGPRAPLWLGAALAVAGLLTLVPDLLRRGRSPGADGPGPASAKSEQPVPAPLHAGQTP
;
A
#
# COMPACT_ATOMS: atom_id res chain seq x y z
N VAL A 1 7.58 17.10 4.60
CA VAL A 1 6.40 16.59 3.88
C VAL A 1 5.30 17.64 4.00
N PRO A 2 4.59 18.01 2.92
CA PRO A 2 3.49 18.98 2.97
C PRO A 2 2.33 18.53 3.87
N ARG A 3 1.62 19.48 4.50
CA ARG A 3 0.44 19.19 5.34
C ARG A 3 -0.65 18.40 4.58
N ALA A 4 -0.81 18.70 3.29
CA ALA A 4 -1.75 17.99 2.42
C ALA A 4 -1.54 16.46 2.40
N VAL A 5 -0.29 15.97 2.51
CA VAL A 5 0.01 14.53 2.54
C VAL A 5 -0.53 13.88 3.82
N HIS A 6 -0.47 14.57 4.96
CA HIS A 6 -1.05 14.04 6.22
C HIS A 6 -2.58 13.99 6.14
N VAL A 7 -3.20 14.98 5.48
CA VAL A 7 -4.66 14.98 5.23
C VAL A 7 -5.05 13.80 4.32
N LEU A 8 -4.27 13.52 3.27
CA LEU A 8 -4.49 12.36 2.42
C LEU A 8 -4.29 11.03 3.19
N ALA A 9 -3.30 10.98 4.09
CA ALA A 9 -3.09 9.83 4.98
C ALA A 9 -4.31 9.58 5.90
N PHE A 10 -4.97 10.64 6.39
CA PHE A 10 -6.21 10.53 7.14
C PHE A 10 -7.37 10.00 6.28
N GLY A 11 -7.45 10.40 5.00
CA GLY A 11 -8.38 9.80 4.04
C GLY A 11 -8.14 8.30 3.85
N ILE A 12 -6.88 7.89 3.69
CA ILE A 12 -6.48 6.47 3.59
C ILE A 12 -6.87 5.72 4.88
N PHE A 13 -6.59 6.28 6.05
CA PHE A 13 -7.00 5.72 7.35
C PHE A 13 -8.51 5.41 7.39
N ALA A 14 -9.35 6.36 6.95
CA ALA A 14 -10.80 6.16 6.92
C ALA A 14 -11.22 5.01 5.98
N MET A 15 -10.58 4.92 4.79
CA MET A 15 -10.87 3.86 3.82
C MET A 15 -10.50 2.47 4.37
N VAL A 16 -9.32 2.34 4.97
CA VAL A 16 -8.79 1.08 5.52
C VAL A 16 -9.57 0.63 6.74
N THR A 17 -10.05 1.55 7.58
CA THR A 17 -10.91 1.19 8.72
C THR A 17 -12.16 0.45 8.25
N SER A 18 -12.76 0.81 7.09
CA SER A 18 -13.89 0.08 6.52
C SER A 18 -13.50 -1.30 5.94
N GLU A 19 -12.25 -1.47 5.52
CA GLU A 19 -11.76 -2.76 5.03
C GLU A 19 -11.81 -3.83 6.13
N PHE A 20 -11.30 -3.50 7.31
CA PHE A 20 -11.12 -4.43 8.41
C PHE A 20 -12.31 -4.54 9.36
N VAL A 21 -13.30 -3.63 9.27
CA VAL A 21 -14.49 -3.63 10.15
C VAL A 21 -15.23 -4.96 10.17
N VAL A 22 -15.38 -5.61 9.01
CA VAL A 22 -16.10 -6.89 8.89
C VAL A 22 -15.40 -7.99 9.67
N ALA A 23 -14.07 -8.04 9.65
CA ALA A 23 -13.29 -9.06 10.36
C ALA A 23 -13.52 -9.01 11.88
N GLY A 24 -13.73 -7.80 12.44
CA GLY A 24 -14.02 -7.62 13.86
C GLY A 24 -15.46 -7.90 14.28
N LEU A 25 -16.38 -7.97 13.32
CA LEU A 25 -17.83 -8.02 13.58
C LEU A 25 -18.51 -9.25 12.98
N MET A 26 -17.73 -10.25 12.54
CA MET A 26 -18.29 -11.42 11.83
C MET A 26 -19.45 -12.10 12.55
N PRO A 27 -19.38 -12.44 13.85
CA PRO A 27 -20.47 -13.11 14.56
C PRO A 27 -21.75 -12.26 14.59
N GLN A 28 -21.63 -10.97 14.97
CA GLN A 28 -22.77 -10.06 15.07
C GLN A 28 -23.40 -9.79 13.70
N MET A 29 -22.58 -9.71 12.64
CA MET A 29 -23.07 -9.56 11.27
C MET A 29 -23.75 -10.83 10.75
N ALA A 30 -23.25 -12.00 11.09
CA ALA A 30 -23.86 -13.27 10.72
C ALA A 30 -25.26 -13.39 11.31
N GLU A 31 -25.42 -13.12 12.61
CA GLU A 31 -26.69 -13.09 13.29
C GLU A 31 -27.63 -12.02 12.71
N GLY A 32 -27.15 -10.79 12.57
CA GLY A 32 -27.97 -9.64 12.13
C GLY A 32 -28.38 -9.68 10.65
N LEU A 33 -27.69 -10.45 9.80
CA LEU A 33 -28.02 -10.66 8.39
C LEU A 33 -28.68 -12.01 8.11
N GLY A 34 -28.81 -12.90 9.13
CA GLY A 34 -29.37 -14.23 8.98
C GLY A 34 -28.54 -15.17 8.10
N VAL A 35 -27.19 -15.06 8.17
CA VAL A 35 -26.25 -15.83 7.36
C VAL A 35 -25.18 -16.52 8.23
N THR A 36 -24.40 -17.41 7.63
CA THR A 36 -23.30 -18.07 8.35
C THR A 36 -22.06 -17.18 8.47
N VAL A 37 -21.22 -17.39 9.48
CA VAL A 37 -19.95 -16.68 9.66
C VAL A 37 -19.04 -16.79 8.42
N PRO A 38 -18.88 -17.96 7.75
CA PRO A 38 -18.16 -18.04 6.49
C PRO A 38 -18.73 -17.14 5.38
N GLN A 39 -20.05 -17.00 5.28
CA GLN A 39 -20.66 -16.07 4.31
C GLN A 39 -20.29 -14.61 4.61
N VAL A 40 -20.23 -14.22 5.88
CA VAL A 40 -19.69 -12.89 6.24
C VAL A 40 -18.22 -12.77 5.88
N GLY A 41 -17.43 -13.83 6.04
CA GLY A 41 -16.04 -13.87 5.59
C GLY A 41 -15.87 -13.59 4.09
N TYR A 42 -16.81 -14.07 3.24
CA TYR A 42 -16.80 -13.76 1.81
C TYR A 42 -16.96 -12.27 1.50
N LEU A 43 -17.53 -11.47 2.40
CA LEU A 43 -17.61 -10.01 2.21
C LEU A 43 -16.21 -9.36 2.22
N ILE A 44 -15.24 -9.93 2.92
CA ILE A 44 -13.83 -9.50 2.89
C ILE A 44 -13.23 -9.82 1.52
N THR A 45 -13.49 -11.02 1.02
CA THR A 45 -13.04 -11.46 -0.31
C THR A 45 -13.65 -10.59 -1.41
N VAL A 46 -14.96 -10.32 -1.34
CA VAL A 46 -15.66 -9.45 -2.29
C VAL A 46 -15.05 -8.05 -2.30
N PHE A 47 -14.77 -7.49 -1.13
CA PHE A 47 -14.11 -6.19 -1.02
C PHE A 47 -12.72 -6.21 -1.69
N ALA A 48 -11.87 -7.20 -1.36
CA ALA A 48 -10.53 -7.31 -1.91
C ALA A 48 -10.53 -7.51 -3.44
N LEU A 49 -11.44 -8.34 -3.98
CA LEU A 49 -11.61 -8.53 -5.42
C LEU A 49 -12.11 -7.24 -6.09
N SER A 50 -13.04 -6.54 -5.46
CA SER A 50 -13.55 -5.26 -5.95
C SER A 50 -12.46 -4.19 -5.97
N MET A 51 -11.57 -4.16 -4.97
CA MET A 51 -10.36 -3.34 -5.00
C MET A 51 -9.48 -3.70 -6.20
N ALA A 52 -9.10 -4.97 -6.32
CA ALA A 52 -8.14 -5.42 -7.32
C ALA A 52 -8.61 -5.17 -8.75
N PHE A 53 -9.87 -5.46 -9.06
CA PHE A 53 -10.42 -5.42 -10.42
C PHE A 53 -11.26 -4.19 -10.73
N GLY A 54 -11.95 -3.61 -9.74
CA GLY A 54 -12.83 -2.46 -9.93
C GLY A 54 -12.10 -1.11 -9.79
N GLY A 55 -11.04 -1.05 -9.00
CA GLY A 55 -10.27 0.17 -8.77
C GLY A 55 -9.65 0.77 -10.05
N PRO A 56 -8.90 0.00 -10.85
CA PRO A 56 -8.30 0.51 -12.08
C PRO A 56 -9.32 1.08 -13.09
N PRO A 57 -10.43 0.40 -13.42
CA PRO A 57 -11.47 0.99 -14.28
C PRO A 57 -12.05 2.30 -13.74
N LEU A 58 -12.35 2.37 -12.43
CA LEU A 58 -12.85 3.60 -11.83
C LEU A 58 -11.80 4.71 -11.88
N THR A 59 -10.52 4.40 -11.65
CA THR A 59 -9.42 5.36 -11.80
C THR A 59 -9.35 5.89 -13.23
N VAL A 60 -9.50 5.02 -14.25
CA VAL A 60 -9.57 5.42 -15.66
C VAL A 60 -10.71 6.38 -15.91
N ALA A 61 -11.90 6.11 -15.37
CA ALA A 61 -13.06 6.99 -15.51
C ALA A 61 -12.80 8.39 -14.91
N LEU A 62 -12.02 8.46 -13.84
CA LEU A 62 -11.68 9.70 -13.14
C LEU A 62 -10.47 10.45 -13.73
N LEU A 63 -9.75 9.90 -14.72
CA LEU A 63 -8.56 10.53 -15.30
C LEU A 63 -8.82 11.92 -15.92
N ARG A 64 -10.06 12.20 -16.32
CA ARG A 64 -10.45 13.50 -16.87
C ARG A 64 -10.60 14.57 -15.80
N LEU A 65 -10.69 14.22 -14.53
CA LEU A 65 -10.86 15.14 -13.42
C LEU A 65 -9.52 15.58 -12.84
N PRO A 66 -9.41 16.83 -12.34
CA PRO A 66 -8.28 17.23 -11.51
C PRO A 66 -8.15 16.29 -10.28
N PRO A 67 -6.93 15.99 -9.79
CA PRO A 67 -6.74 15.01 -8.72
C PRO A 67 -7.56 15.28 -7.45
N LYS A 68 -7.66 16.56 -7.02
CA LYS A 68 -8.50 16.94 -5.89
C LYS A 68 -9.98 16.64 -6.16
N THR A 69 -10.48 16.95 -7.35
CA THR A 69 -11.87 16.69 -7.72
C THR A 69 -12.15 15.18 -7.76
N ALA A 70 -11.21 14.38 -8.31
CA ALA A 70 -11.32 12.94 -8.30
C ALA A 70 -11.42 12.38 -6.86
N LEU A 71 -10.60 12.86 -5.92
CA LEU A 71 -10.73 12.47 -4.51
C LEU A 71 -12.07 12.88 -3.91
N MET A 72 -12.53 14.09 -4.21
CA MET A 72 -13.82 14.61 -3.71
C MET A 72 -15.04 13.89 -4.30
N THR A 73 -14.94 13.24 -5.47
CA THR A 73 -15.98 12.35 -6.00
C THR A 73 -15.92 10.95 -5.41
N LEU A 74 -14.75 10.49 -4.99
CA LEU A 74 -14.59 9.18 -4.36
C LEU A 74 -15.13 9.13 -2.92
N PHE A 75 -15.05 10.23 -2.17
CA PHE A 75 -15.62 10.28 -0.81
C PHE A 75 -17.15 10.06 -0.78
N PRO A 76 -17.99 10.75 -1.57
CA PRO A 76 -19.43 10.46 -1.62
C PRO A 76 -19.74 9.03 -2.07
N LEU A 77 -18.98 8.47 -3.02
CA LEU A 77 -19.15 7.09 -3.46
C LEU A 77 -18.86 6.11 -2.32
N PHE A 78 -17.75 6.31 -1.61
CA PHE A 78 -17.38 5.49 -0.46
C PHE A 78 -18.37 5.66 0.70
N LEU A 79 -18.81 6.88 0.96
CA LEU A 79 -19.85 7.19 1.95
C LEU A 79 -21.16 6.46 1.64
N ALA A 80 -21.63 6.53 0.38
CA ALA A 80 -22.83 5.84 -0.05
C ALA A 80 -22.74 4.32 0.19
N GLY A 81 -21.59 3.70 -0.09
CA GLY A 81 -21.35 2.30 0.21
C GLY A 81 -21.39 1.97 1.70
N ASN A 82 -20.80 2.82 2.58
CA ASN A 82 -20.85 2.60 4.03
C ASN A 82 -22.26 2.86 4.62
N VAL A 83 -22.98 3.85 4.11
CA VAL A 83 -24.37 4.09 4.49
C VAL A 83 -25.25 2.90 4.06
N LEU A 84 -25.06 2.39 2.85
CA LEU A 84 -25.75 1.17 2.39
C LEU A 84 -25.43 -0.03 3.29
N ALA A 85 -24.16 -0.20 3.72
CA ALA A 85 -23.78 -1.23 4.67
C ALA A 85 -24.46 -1.05 6.04
N ALA A 86 -24.50 0.19 6.57
CA ALA A 86 -25.14 0.51 7.84
C ALA A 86 -26.66 0.26 7.83
N THR A 87 -27.30 0.45 6.68
CA THR A 87 -28.76 0.28 6.49
C THR A 87 -29.14 -1.04 5.83
N ALA A 88 -28.17 -1.94 5.57
CA ALA A 88 -28.40 -3.18 4.87
C ALA A 88 -29.47 -4.05 5.57
N SER A 89 -30.53 -4.39 4.84
CA SER A 89 -31.61 -5.27 5.29
C SER A 89 -31.30 -6.77 5.06
N GLY A 90 -30.23 -7.09 4.32
CA GLY A 90 -29.85 -8.46 4.01
C GLY A 90 -28.47 -8.55 3.36
N TYR A 91 -28.01 -9.78 3.20
CA TYR A 91 -26.68 -10.09 2.65
C TYR A 91 -26.41 -9.52 1.24
N PRO A 92 -27.35 -9.56 0.26
CA PRO A 92 -27.10 -8.98 -1.06
C PRO A 92 -26.81 -7.47 -1.02
N ALA A 93 -27.52 -6.71 -0.19
CA ALA A 93 -27.28 -5.28 -0.01
C ALA A 93 -25.87 -5.04 0.58
N MET A 94 -25.44 -5.89 1.53
CA MET A 94 -24.10 -5.83 2.09
C MET A 94 -23.03 -6.15 1.04
N VAL A 95 -23.23 -7.14 0.17
CA VAL A 95 -22.32 -7.45 -0.95
C VAL A 95 -22.16 -6.24 -1.86
N VAL A 96 -23.25 -5.59 -2.27
CA VAL A 96 -23.21 -4.37 -3.11
C VAL A 96 -22.42 -3.26 -2.39
N ALA A 97 -22.69 -3.05 -1.10
CA ALA A 97 -21.98 -2.07 -0.28
C ALA A 97 -20.46 -2.33 -0.27
N ARG A 98 -20.04 -3.60 -0.14
CA ARG A 98 -18.63 -3.99 -0.15
C ARG A 98 -17.98 -3.80 -1.52
N VAL A 99 -18.71 -4.05 -2.62
CA VAL A 99 -18.23 -3.76 -3.98
C VAL A 99 -17.97 -2.27 -4.14
N ILE A 100 -18.96 -1.43 -3.80
CA ILE A 100 -18.85 0.03 -3.94
C ILE A 100 -17.68 0.57 -3.10
N THR A 101 -17.59 0.17 -1.83
CA THR A 101 -16.54 0.65 -0.93
C THR A 101 -15.16 0.15 -1.36
N GLY A 102 -15.03 -1.09 -1.82
CA GLY A 102 -13.76 -1.65 -2.31
C GLY A 102 -13.24 -0.92 -3.55
N VAL A 103 -14.10 -0.74 -4.56
CA VAL A 103 -13.75 -0.01 -5.80
C VAL A 103 -13.33 1.43 -5.49
N ALA A 104 -14.09 2.13 -4.64
CA ALA A 104 -13.81 3.51 -4.26
C ALA A 104 -12.49 3.62 -3.47
N SER A 105 -12.23 2.71 -2.52
CA SER A 105 -11.00 2.67 -1.73
C SER A 105 -9.77 2.54 -2.62
N GLN A 106 -9.78 1.59 -3.54
CA GLN A 106 -8.63 1.35 -4.42
C GLN A 106 -8.31 2.53 -5.32
N ALA A 107 -9.34 3.12 -5.94
CA ALA A 107 -9.16 4.32 -6.76
C ALA A 107 -8.64 5.49 -5.90
N PHE A 108 -9.13 5.63 -4.67
CA PHE A 108 -8.67 6.64 -3.72
C PHE A 108 -7.17 6.46 -3.40
N PHE A 109 -6.72 5.24 -3.11
CA PHE A 109 -5.30 4.93 -2.88
C PHE A 109 -4.42 5.39 -4.05
N GLY A 110 -4.78 5.01 -5.27
CA GLY A 110 -4.01 5.36 -6.45
C GLY A 110 -3.90 6.87 -6.67
N VAL A 111 -5.02 7.58 -6.54
CA VAL A 111 -5.07 9.04 -6.68
C VAL A 111 -4.35 9.74 -5.53
N ALA A 112 -4.52 9.29 -4.28
CA ALA A 112 -3.89 9.88 -3.10
C ALA A 112 -2.36 9.70 -3.13
N ILE A 113 -1.86 8.52 -3.49
CA ILE A 113 -0.41 8.27 -3.64
C ILE A 113 0.17 9.12 -4.77
N SER A 114 -0.52 9.18 -5.90
CA SER A 114 -0.11 10.02 -7.04
C SER A 114 -0.03 11.50 -6.64
N LEU A 115 -1.09 12.04 -6.05
CA LEU A 115 -1.15 13.44 -5.61
C LEU A 115 -0.11 13.74 -4.52
N GLY A 116 0.05 12.87 -3.54
CA GLY A 116 1.06 13.01 -2.49
C GLY A 116 2.48 13.04 -3.05
N SER A 117 2.76 12.22 -4.07
CA SER A 117 4.04 12.22 -4.79
C SER A 117 4.25 13.50 -5.60
N GLN A 118 3.19 14.03 -6.25
CA GLN A 118 3.26 15.27 -7.04
C GLN A 118 3.44 16.52 -6.17
N LEU A 119 2.79 16.57 -5.00
CA LEU A 119 2.92 17.67 -4.04
C LEU A 119 4.27 17.70 -3.32
N THR A 120 5.10 16.68 -3.49
CA THR A 120 6.36 16.52 -2.77
C THR A 120 7.54 16.54 -3.73
N ARG A 121 8.64 17.21 -3.31
CA ARG A 121 9.89 17.25 -4.08
C ARG A 121 10.39 15.83 -4.37
N PRO A 122 11.03 15.56 -5.53
CA PRO A 122 11.47 14.23 -5.94
C PRO A 122 12.28 13.50 -4.86
N GLU A 123 13.16 14.21 -4.14
CA GLU A 123 14.06 13.65 -3.12
C GLU A 123 13.34 13.21 -1.83
N ARG A 124 12.06 13.57 -1.69
CA ARG A 124 11.25 13.27 -0.49
C ARG A 124 9.96 12.51 -0.80
N ARG A 125 9.79 12.02 -2.03
CA ARG A 125 8.57 11.28 -2.45
C ARG A 125 8.36 9.99 -1.66
N GLY A 126 9.42 9.21 -1.44
CA GLY A 126 9.34 7.99 -0.62
C GLY A 126 8.92 8.27 0.82
N ARG A 127 9.37 9.40 1.39
CA ARG A 127 8.92 9.84 2.72
C ARG A 127 7.44 10.26 2.71
N ALA A 128 6.96 10.89 1.63
CA ALA A 128 5.54 11.22 1.49
C ALA A 128 4.69 9.96 1.37
N VAL A 129 5.13 9.00 0.56
CA VAL A 129 4.48 7.67 0.43
C VAL A 129 4.46 6.95 1.78
N ALA A 130 5.54 6.99 2.54
CA ALA A 130 5.58 6.39 3.89
C ALA A 130 4.53 7.01 4.83
N VAL A 131 4.34 8.34 4.80
CA VAL A 131 3.29 9.02 5.59
C VAL A 131 1.89 8.55 5.16
N LEU A 132 1.65 8.41 3.85
CA LEU A 132 0.37 7.90 3.33
C LEU A 132 0.12 6.46 3.79
N LEU A 133 1.14 5.61 3.70
CA LEU A 133 1.06 4.20 4.11
C LEU A 133 1.00 4.03 5.64
N ASN A 134 1.52 4.98 6.43
CA ASN A 134 1.26 4.99 7.87
C ASN A 134 -0.24 5.22 8.17
N GLY A 135 -0.95 6.01 7.36
CA GLY A 135 -2.41 6.10 7.42
C GLY A 135 -3.09 4.74 7.23
N LEU A 136 -2.62 3.95 6.25
CA LEU A 136 -3.08 2.58 6.04
C LEU A 136 -2.80 1.68 7.25
N MET A 137 -1.56 1.70 7.76
CA MET A 137 -1.16 0.85 8.88
C MET A 137 -1.90 1.21 10.17
N LEU A 138 -2.14 2.49 10.42
CA LEU A 138 -2.95 2.94 11.56
C LEU A 138 -4.43 2.51 11.40
N GLY A 139 -4.97 2.55 10.16
CA GLY A 139 -6.30 2.03 9.86
C GLY A 139 -6.44 0.54 10.14
N THR A 140 -5.44 -0.24 9.78
CA THR A 140 -5.38 -1.68 10.10
C THR A 140 -5.26 -1.91 11.60
N LEU A 141 -4.37 -1.18 12.27
CA LEU A 141 -4.08 -1.35 13.70
C LEU A 141 -5.26 -0.94 14.60
N LEU A 142 -5.90 0.18 14.30
CA LEU A 142 -6.97 0.76 15.10
C LEU A 142 -8.37 0.38 14.61
N GLY A 143 -8.52 0.11 13.32
CA GLY A 143 -9.80 -0.14 12.69
C GLY A 143 -10.53 -1.35 13.29
N LEU A 144 -9.82 -2.47 13.43
CA LEU A 144 -10.38 -3.70 13.99
C LEU A 144 -10.82 -3.54 15.46
N PRO A 145 -9.97 -3.07 16.40
CA PRO A 145 -10.39 -2.86 17.79
C PRO A 145 -11.52 -1.84 17.94
N LEU A 146 -11.47 -0.73 17.23
CA LEU A 146 -12.52 0.29 17.28
C LEU A 146 -13.85 -0.23 16.73
N ALA A 147 -13.81 -1.02 15.66
CA ALA A 147 -14.99 -1.66 15.10
C ALA A 147 -15.61 -2.64 16.08
N THR A 148 -14.80 -3.50 16.69
CA THR A 148 -15.25 -4.49 17.68
C THR A 148 -15.89 -3.81 18.89
N LEU A 149 -15.20 -2.83 19.49
CA LEU A 149 -15.72 -2.06 20.62
C LEU A 149 -17.05 -1.34 20.31
N THR A 150 -17.14 -0.76 19.11
CA THR A 150 -18.37 -0.08 18.67
C THR A 150 -19.49 -1.10 18.42
N GLY A 151 -19.15 -2.23 17.81
CA GLY A 151 -20.11 -3.29 17.51
C GLY A 151 -20.66 -3.97 18.76
N GLU A 152 -19.83 -4.21 19.77
CA GLU A 152 -20.24 -4.79 21.04
C GLU A 152 -21.19 -3.88 21.83
N ARG A 153 -20.97 -2.56 21.80
CA ARG A 153 -21.76 -1.61 22.58
C ARG A 153 -23.04 -1.14 21.88
N TYR A 154 -22.98 -0.96 20.55
CA TYR A 154 -24.02 -0.27 19.78
C TYR A 154 -24.54 -1.09 18.58
N GLY A 155 -24.04 -2.32 18.43
CA GLY A 155 -24.37 -3.19 17.30
C GLY A 155 -23.49 -2.91 16.07
N TRP A 156 -23.35 -3.91 15.19
CA TRP A 156 -22.44 -3.88 14.04
C TRP A 156 -22.72 -2.74 13.06
N ARG A 157 -24.00 -2.31 12.94
CA ARG A 157 -24.42 -1.19 12.07
C ARG A 157 -23.81 0.14 12.53
N ALA A 158 -23.62 0.33 13.83
CA ALA A 158 -23.04 1.55 14.40
C ALA A 158 -21.57 1.73 13.96
N ALA A 159 -20.82 0.65 13.74
CA ALA A 159 -19.46 0.72 13.23
C ALA A 159 -19.43 1.32 11.79
N PHE A 160 -20.36 0.95 10.91
CA PHE A 160 -20.47 1.55 9.57
C PHE A 160 -20.93 3.02 9.61
N TRP A 161 -21.78 3.40 10.56
CA TRP A 161 -22.12 4.81 10.80
C TRP A 161 -20.93 5.61 11.31
N ALA A 162 -20.13 5.05 12.21
CA ALA A 162 -18.88 5.68 12.67
C ALA A 162 -17.89 5.89 11.52
N ILE A 163 -17.73 4.89 10.63
CA ILE A 163 -16.91 5.02 9.42
C ILE A 163 -17.47 6.06 8.47
N SER A 164 -18.78 6.15 8.34
CA SER A 164 -19.44 7.18 7.54
C SER A 164 -19.14 8.58 8.06
N ALA A 165 -19.21 8.80 9.37
CA ALA A 165 -18.82 10.06 10.01
C ALA A 165 -17.32 10.37 9.80
N LEU A 166 -16.47 9.37 9.96
CA LEU A 166 -15.02 9.48 9.69
C LEU A 166 -14.74 9.85 8.24
N THR A 167 -15.50 9.28 7.30
CA THR A 167 -15.40 9.58 5.87
C THR A 167 -15.76 11.05 5.58
N VAL A 168 -16.83 11.55 6.20
CA VAL A 168 -17.22 12.96 6.08
C VAL A 168 -16.13 13.88 6.65
N ALA A 169 -15.58 13.54 7.82
CA ALA A 169 -14.47 14.30 8.41
C ALA A 169 -13.25 14.33 7.49
N ALA A 170 -12.88 13.17 6.91
CA ALA A 170 -11.76 13.07 5.97
C ALA A 170 -12.02 13.87 4.67
N ALA A 171 -13.26 13.87 4.16
CA ALA A 171 -13.67 14.66 3.01
C ALA A 171 -13.54 16.17 3.30
N LEU A 172 -14.03 16.64 4.45
CA LEU A 172 -13.92 18.06 4.86
C LEU A 172 -12.46 18.47 5.04
N CYS A 173 -11.65 17.65 5.72
CA CYS A 173 -10.21 17.89 5.85
C CYS A 173 -9.53 17.97 4.48
N THR A 174 -9.92 17.11 3.52
CA THR A 174 -9.37 17.10 2.16
C THR A 174 -9.82 18.34 1.38
N ALA A 175 -11.08 18.73 1.51
CA ALA A 175 -11.61 19.93 0.86
C ALA A 175 -10.85 21.19 1.25
N VAL A 176 -10.50 21.33 2.55
CA VAL A 176 -9.80 22.50 3.10
C VAL A 176 -8.28 22.34 2.97
N GLY A 177 -7.74 21.18 3.34
CA GLY A 177 -6.29 20.97 3.50
C GLY A 177 -5.53 20.69 2.19
N VAL A 178 -6.22 20.24 1.14
CA VAL A 178 -5.61 19.97 -0.16
C VAL A 178 -5.93 21.12 -1.12
N ARG A 179 -4.93 21.86 -1.55
CA ARG A 179 -5.09 22.91 -2.57
C ARG A 179 -5.45 22.27 -3.92
N ARG A 180 -6.18 23.00 -4.77
CA ARG A 180 -6.37 22.58 -6.16
C ARG A 180 -4.98 22.49 -6.80
N ALA A 181 -4.58 21.29 -7.17
CA ALA A 181 -3.42 21.09 -8.02
C ALA A 181 -3.94 21.17 -9.46
N ASP A 182 -3.35 22.06 -10.24
CA ASP A 182 -3.63 22.12 -11.66
C ASP A 182 -3.16 20.79 -12.29
N ARG A 183 -3.87 20.42 -13.32
CA ARG A 183 -3.53 19.22 -14.07
C ARG A 183 -2.17 19.47 -14.73
N PRO A 184 -1.16 18.61 -14.55
CA PRO A 184 0.08 18.76 -15.31
C PRO A 184 -0.25 18.77 -16.80
N GLU A 185 0.26 19.76 -17.55
CA GLU A 185 0.08 19.85 -18.99
C GLU A 185 0.50 18.53 -19.65
N GLY A 186 -0.35 17.95 -20.52
CA GLY A 186 -0.14 16.64 -21.12
C GLY A 186 -0.51 15.42 -20.25
N SER A 187 -1.01 15.61 -19.00
CA SER A 187 -1.52 14.53 -18.18
C SER A 187 -3.01 14.32 -18.45
N GLY A 188 -3.41 13.08 -18.69
CA GLY A 188 -4.83 12.72 -18.63
C GLY A 188 -5.48 12.19 -19.90
N THR A 189 -4.71 11.82 -20.93
CA THR A 189 -5.25 10.94 -21.95
C THR A 189 -5.02 9.49 -21.54
N LEU A 190 -6.04 8.65 -21.65
CA LEU A 190 -5.92 7.22 -21.39
C LEU A 190 -4.71 6.60 -22.12
N ARG A 191 -4.45 7.07 -23.35
CA ARG A 191 -3.29 6.63 -24.16
C ARG A 191 -1.96 6.92 -23.45
N SER A 192 -1.81 8.08 -22.81
CA SER A 192 -0.57 8.43 -22.09
C SER A 192 -0.40 7.64 -20.79
N GLU A 193 -1.49 7.26 -20.12
CA GLU A 193 -1.46 6.37 -18.95
C GLU A 193 -1.09 4.94 -19.37
N LEU A 194 -1.72 4.43 -20.45
CA LEU A 194 -1.50 3.08 -20.95
C LEU A 194 -0.11 2.87 -21.54
N THR A 195 0.57 3.92 -21.99
CA THR A 195 1.92 3.81 -22.56
C THR A 195 2.92 3.22 -21.54
N ALA A 196 2.75 3.52 -20.25
CA ALA A 196 3.60 2.96 -19.20
C ALA A 196 3.54 1.43 -19.13
N PHE A 197 2.38 0.83 -19.43
CA PHE A 197 2.16 -0.63 -19.36
C PHE A 197 2.78 -1.40 -20.53
N ARG A 198 3.31 -0.71 -21.54
CA ARG A 198 4.10 -1.34 -22.63
C ARG A 198 5.51 -1.71 -22.18
N ALA A 199 5.99 -1.13 -21.07
CA ALA A 199 7.33 -1.42 -20.55
C ALA A 199 7.34 -2.76 -19.77
N PRO A 200 8.08 -3.80 -20.22
CA PRO A 200 8.17 -5.09 -19.50
C PRO A 200 8.71 -4.91 -18.08
N ARG A 201 9.54 -3.89 -17.87
CA ARG A 201 10.09 -3.55 -16.56
C ARG A 201 9.01 -3.19 -15.55
N LEU A 202 7.93 -2.52 -15.96
CA LEU A 202 6.82 -2.19 -15.07
C LEU A 202 6.17 -3.47 -14.53
N TRP A 203 5.89 -4.45 -15.41
CA TRP A 203 5.29 -5.72 -14.99
C TRP A 203 6.19 -6.50 -14.02
N LEU A 204 7.51 -6.48 -14.26
CA LEU A 204 8.45 -7.10 -13.34
C LEU A 204 8.45 -6.40 -11.95
N THR A 205 8.32 -5.06 -11.90
CA THR A 205 8.22 -4.34 -10.64
C THR A 205 6.91 -4.62 -9.92
N LEU A 206 5.79 -4.76 -10.65
CA LEU A 206 4.50 -5.15 -10.11
C LEU A 206 4.55 -6.57 -9.54
N LEU A 207 5.14 -7.52 -10.27
CA LEU A 207 5.34 -8.89 -9.78
C LEU A 207 6.19 -8.92 -8.50
N THR A 208 7.28 -8.13 -8.44
CA THR A 208 8.06 -8.00 -7.20
C THR A 208 7.17 -7.59 -6.04
N SER A 209 6.30 -6.60 -6.22
CA SER A 209 5.39 -6.12 -5.17
C SER A 209 4.44 -7.23 -4.71
N THR A 210 3.88 -8.01 -5.64
CA THR A 210 3.04 -9.17 -5.33
C THR A 210 3.80 -10.22 -4.51
N MET A 211 5.06 -10.53 -4.88
CA MET A 211 5.88 -11.50 -4.17
C MET A 211 6.23 -11.03 -2.74
N VAL A 212 6.61 -9.76 -2.57
CA VAL A 212 6.96 -9.17 -1.26
C VAL A 212 5.77 -9.21 -0.32
N ILE A 213 4.61 -8.78 -0.79
CA ILE A 213 3.39 -8.75 0.01
C ILE A 213 2.88 -10.17 0.27
N GLY A 214 2.87 -11.02 -0.75
CA GLY A 214 2.49 -12.42 -0.62
C GLY A 214 3.36 -13.19 0.38
N ALA A 215 4.67 -12.93 0.37
CA ALA A 215 5.62 -13.50 1.35
C ALA A 215 5.22 -13.17 2.80
N THR A 216 4.86 -11.92 3.06
CA THR A 216 4.48 -11.51 4.41
C THR A 216 3.10 -12.03 4.79
N PHE A 217 2.13 -11.95 3.88
CA PHE A 217 0.75 -12.34 4.17
C PHE A 217 0.53 -13.86 4.22
N SER A 218 1.41 -14.67 3.61
CA SER A 218 1.38 -16.12 3.82
C SER A 218 1.60 -16.49 5.29
N ALA A 219 2.46 -15.76 6.00
CA ALA A 219 2.71 -15.94 7.43
C ALA A 219 1.70 -15.17 8.31
N PHE A 220 1.47 -13.88 7.99
CA PHE A 220 0.65 -12.99 8.81
C PHE A 220 -0.78 -13.47 8.99
N SER A 221 -1.40 -14.03 7.94
CA SER A 221 -2.76 -14.53 7.99
C SER A 221 -2.93 -15.71 8.97
N TYR A 222 -1.85 -16.40 9.28
CA TYR A 222 -1.83 -17.59 10.14
C TYR A 222 -1.01 -17.40 11.42
N LEU A 223 -0.71 -16.14 11.79
CA LEU A 223 0.06 -15.83 13.00
C LEU A 223 -0.63 -16.37 14.26
N ASN A 224 -1.96 -16.25 14.36
CA ASN A 224 -2.68 -16.73 15.54
C ASN A 224 -2.47 -18.24 15.75
N PRO A 225 -2.82 -19.15 14.82
CA PRO A 225 -2.58 -20.58 15.02
C PRO A 225 -1.08 -20.92 15.20
N ILE A 226 -0.16 -20.21 14.52
CA ILE A 226 1.27 -20.44 14.72
C ILE A 226 1.69 -20.09 16.15
N LEU A 227 1.26 -18.94 16.68
CA LEU A 227 1.61 -18.49 18.03
C LEU A 227 0.96 -19.33 19.12
N THR A 228 -0.28 -19.81 18.92
CA THR A 228 -1.01 -20.59 19.93
C THR A 228 -0.68 -22.09 19.86
N GLU A 229 -0.68 -22.68 18.67
CA GLU A 229 -0.56 -24.15 18.53
C GLU A 229 0.89 -24.62 18.43
N VAL A 230 1.81 -23.78 17.89
CA VAL A 230 3.23 -24.17 17.72
C VAL A 230 4.12 -23.55 18.79
N THR A 231 3.92 -22.26 19.08
CA THR A 231 4.75 -21.55 20.07
C THR A 231 4.24 -21.80 21.50
N GLY A 232 2.91 -21.98 21.69
CA GLY A 232 2.32 -22.26 22.99
C GLY A 232 1.88 -21.00 23.76
N PHE A 233 1.79 -19.84 23.13
CA PHE A 233 1.24 -18.65 23.76
C PHE A 233 -0.25 -18.82 24.11
N SER A 234 -0.65 -18.29 25.24
CA SER A 234 -2.07 -18.20 25.59
C SER A 234 -2.83 -17.34 24.56
N PRO A 235 -4.09 -17.68 24.24
CA PRO A 235 -4.89 -16.86 23.32
C PRO A 235 -5.01 -15.39 23.75
N GLY A 236 -4.98 -15.13 25.08
CA GLY A 236 -4.99 -13.76 25.61
C GLY A 236 -3.73 -12.94 25.37
N ALA A 237 -2.58 -13.58 25.07
CA ALA A 237 -1.33 -12.89 24.73
C ALA A 237 -1.27 -12.47 23.26
N VAL A 238 -1.98 -13.17 22.37
CA VAL A 238 -1.91 -12.94 20.92
C VAL A 238 -2.28 -11.50 20.51
N PRO A 239 -3.32 -10.85 21.05
CA PRO A 239 -3.62 -9.46 20.71
C PRO A 239 -2.47 -8.50 21.00
N LEU A 240 -1.75 -8.69 22.12
CA LEU A 240 -0.59 -7.87 22.47
C LEU A 240 0.57 -8.10 21.49
N LEU A 241 0.82 -9.33 21.09
CA LEU A 241 1.85 -9.69 20.11
C LEU A 241 1.53 -9.10 18.74
N LEU A 242 0.28 -9.15 18.30
CA LEU A 242 -0.17 -8.51 17.06
C LEU A 242 -0.07 -6.98 17.12
N LEU A 243 -0.32 -6.38 18.28
CA LEU A 243 -0.11 -4.94 18.49
C LEU A 243 1.38 -4.59 18.38
N ALA A 244 2.26 -5.39 18.98
CA ALA A 244 3.72 -5.21 18.86
C ALA A 244 4.19 -5.38 17.41
N TYR A 245 3.67 -6.36 16.67
CA TYR A 245 3.88 -6.52 15.22
C TYR A 245 3.45 -5.28 14.45
N GLY A 246 2.23 -4.77 14.72
CA GLY A 246 1.72 -3.54 14.10
C GLY A 246 2.60 -2.33 14.38
N ALA A 247 3.09 -2.16 15.61
CA ALA A 247 4.04 -1.10 15.96
C ALA A 247 5.36 -1.25 15.18
N ALA A 248 5.89 -2.47 15.06
CA ALA A 248 7.08 -2.76 14.27
C ALA A 248 6.88 -2.38 12.78
N THR A 249 5.68 -2.63 12.22
CA THR A 249 5.39 -2.23 10.83
C THR A 249 5.39 -0.71 10.64
N VAL A 250 4.84 0.06 11.57
CA VAL A 250 4.86 1.53 11.51
C VAL A 250 6.30 2.06 11.56
N VAL A 251 7.13 1.52 12.45
CA VAL A 251 8.55 1.87 12.57
C VAL A 251 9.29 1.53 11.27
N GLY A 252 9.17 0.28 10.81
CA GLY A 252 9.84 -0.19 9.59
C GLY A 252 9.45 0.63 8.35
N ASN A 253 8.15 0.90 8.17
CA ASN A 253 7.66 1.73 7.05
C ASN A 253 8.22 3.16 7.09
N THR A 254 8.33 3.74 8.28
CA THR A 254 8.91 5.09 8.45
C THR A 254 10.41 5.11 8.13
N VAL A 255 11.15 4.09 8.57
CA VAL A 255 12.57 3.94 8.28
C VAL A 255 12.79 3.73 6.77
N VAL A 256 12.10 2.77 6.17
CA VAL A 256 12.19 2.50 4.72
C VAL A 256 11.85 3.74 3.91
N GLY A 257 10.81 4.49 4.30
CA GLY A 257 10.40 5.72 3.61
C GLY A 257 11.47 6.83 3.60
N ARG A 258 12.39 6.83 4.58
CA ARG A 258 13.52 7.79 4.60
C ARG A 258 14.60 7.45 3.57
N PHE A 259 14.79 6.16 3.29
CA PHE A 259 15.85 5.66 2.41
C PHE A 259 15.35 5.29 1.01
N ALA A 260 14.03 5.14 0.83
CA ALA A 260 13.41 4.67 -0.41
C ALA A 260 13.79 5.48 -1.65
N ASP A 261 13.93 6.82 -1.52
CA ASP A 261 14.22 7.70 -2.64
C ASP A 261 15.66 7.59 -3.13
N ARG A 262 16.63 7.52 -2.20
CA ARG A 262 18.06 7.51 -2.53
C ARG A 262 18.60 6.11 -2.78
N HIS A 263 18.13 5.13 -2.02
CA HIS A 263 18.67 3.78 -1.94
C HIS A 263 17.60 2.71 -2.24
N THR A 264 16.70 2.95 -3.20
CA THR A 264 15.57 2.06 -3.50
C THR A 264 15.97 0.60 -3.67
N LEU A 265 16.99 0.30 -4.51
CA LEU A 265 17.40 -1.07 -4.79
C LEU A 265 18.15 -1.73 -3.61
N PRO A 266 19.13 -1.06 -2.92
CA PRO A 266 19.71 -1.61 -1.70
C PRO A 266 18.70 -1.88 -0.58
N VAL A 267 17.71 -0.99 -0.41
CA VAL A 267 16.63 -1.15 0.59
C VAL A 267 15.77 -2.37 0.26
N LEU A 268 15.39 -2.56 -1.00
CA LEU A 268 14.62 -3.73 -1.42
C LEU A 268 15.41 -5.04 -1.29
N LEU A 269 16.68 -5.03 -1.67
CA LEU A 269 17.55 -6.21 -1.52
C LEU A 269 17.72 -6.58 -0.05
N GLY A 270 18.14 -5.61 0.78
CA GLY A 270 18.35 -5.84 2.22
C GLY A 270 17.04 -6.23 2.92
N GLY A 271 15.94 -5.52 2.63
CA GLY A 271 14.64 -5.78 3.23
C GLY A 271 14.10 -7.17 2.87
N LEU A 272 14.16 -7.57 1.58
CA LEU A 272 13.71 -8.90 1.15
C LEU A 272 14.59 -10.03 1.69
N SER A 273 15.92 -9.83 1.72
CA SER A 273 16.84 -10.80 2.31
C SER A 273 16.55 -11.00 3.80
N LEU A 274 16.38 -9.91 4.55
CA LEU A 274 15.99 -9.97 5.95
C LEU A 274 14.61 -10.60 6.15
N ASN A 275 13.64 -10.28 5.29
CA ASN A 275 12.31 -10.89 5.37
C ASN A 275 12.37 -12.41 5.15
N ALA A 276 13.15 -12.88 4.17
CA ALA A 276 13.37 -14.30 3.95
C ALA A 276 14.04 -14.98 5.16
N VAL A 277 15.05 -14.33 5.74
CA VAL A 277 15.76 -14.83 6.94
C VAL A 277 14.82 -14.88 8.14
N PHE A 278 14.03 -13.83 8.40
CA PHE A 278 13.09 -13.82 9.53
C PHE A 278 11.95 -14.83 9.35
N LEU A 279 11.42 -15.01 8.12
CA LEU A 279 10.40 -16.02 7.85
C LEU A 279 10.94 -17.45 8.03
N ALA A 280 12.12 -17.74 7.49
CA ALA A 280 12.78 -19.03 7.67
C ALA A 280 13.18 -19.25 9.15
N GLY A 281 13.73 -18.23 9.79
CA GLY A 281 14.04 -18.26 11.23
C GLY A 281 12.80 -18.50 12.08
N PHE A 282 11.67 -17.88 11.74
CA PHE A 282 10.41 -18.10 12.43
C PHE A 282 9.93 -19.55 12.26
N ALA A 283 10.04 -20.12 11.04
CA ALA A 283 9.69 -21.53 10.81
C ALA A 283 10.55 -22.50 11.65
N LEU A 284 11.82 -22.20 11.83
CA LEU A 284 12.76 -23.01 12.63
C LEU A 284 12.55 -22.82 14.13
N LEU A 285 12.37 -21.57 14.58
CA LEU A 285 12.32 -21.18 15.99
C LEU A 285 10.88 -21.04 16.51
N ALA A 286 9.87 -21.44 15.74
CA ALA A 286 8.47 -21.29 16.14
C ALA A 286 8.11 -22.01 17.46
N GLY A 287 8.85 -23.05 17.85
CA GLY A 287 8.67 -23.75 19.14
C GLY A 287 9.37 -23.08 20.33
N VAL A 288 10.06 -21.94 20.13
CA VAL A 288 10.76 -21.19 21.18
C VAL A 288 10.18 -19.78 21.25
N GLU A 289 9.54 -19.41 22.35
CA GLU A 289 8.79 -18.16 22.49
C GLU A 289 9.62 -16.91 22.10
N ALA A 290 10.83 -16.78 22.67
CA ALA A 290 11.70 -15.63 22.36
C ALA A 290 12.11 -15.57 20.88
N GLY A 291 12.42 -16.74 20.28
CA GLY A 291 12.77 -16.85 18.86
C GLY A 291 11.60 -16.49 17.94
N ALA A 292 10.40 -17.00 18.25
CA ALA A 292 9.17 -16.69 17.54
C ALA A 292 8.84 -15.19 17.57
N VAL A 293 8.90 -14.56 18.74
CA VAL A 293 8.63 -13.12 18.90
C VAL A 293 9.67 -12.28 18.15
N LEU A 294 10.96 -12.60 18.30
CA LEU A 294 12.03 -11.88 17.59
C LEU A 294 11.83 -11.93 16.06
N CYS A 295 11.59 -13.13 15.53
CA CYS A 295 11.40 -13.30 14.08
C CYS A 295 10.10 -12.66 13.60
N MET A 296 9.00 -12.78 14.35
CA MET A 296 7.72 -12.11 14.05
C MET A 296 7.88 -10.58 13.99
N LEU A 297 8.54 -9.97 14.96
CA LEU A 297 8.82 -8.53 14.96
C LEU A 297 9.74 -8.15 13.80
N GLY A 298 10.73 -9.00 13.48
CA GLY A 298 11.60 -8.84 12.32
C GLY A 298 10.81 -8.82 11.02
N VAL A 299 9.88 -9.76 10.81
CA VAL A 299 8.95 -9.74 9.66
C VAL A 299 8.11 -8.46 9.64
N GLY A 300 7.62 -8.00 10.80
CA GLY A 300 6.90 -6.73 10.93
C GLY A 300 7.76 -5.54 10.47
N LEU A 301 9.05 -5.51 10.84
CA LEU A 301 9.95 -4.42 10.47
C LEU A 301 10.29 -4.37 8.98
N VAL A 302 10.37 -5.52 8.28
CA VAL A 302 10.89 -5.57 6.90
C VAL A 302 9.93 -6.17 5.87
N GLY A 303 8.74 -6.65 6.24
CA GLY A 303 7.76 -7.25 5.33
C GLY A 303 7.02 -6.22 4.48
N VAL A 304 5.78 -5.91 4.86
CA VAL A 304 4.94 -4.90 4.16
C VAL A 304 5.57 -3.50 4.17
N THR A 305 6.50 -3.25 5.03
CA THR A 305 7.22 -1.98 5.20
C THR A 305 8.08 -1.60 4.00
N MET A 306 8.35 -2.53 3.07
CA MET A 306 9.03 -2.25 1.79
C MET A 306 8.17 -1.43 0.82
N ASN A 307 6.89 -1.23 1.11
CA ASN A 307 5.95 -0.52 0.25
C ASN A 307 6.43 0.85 -0.28
N PRO A 308 7.02 1.78 0.52
CA PRO A 308 7.52 3.04 0.00
C PRO A 308 8.59 2.85 -1.09
N ALA A 309 9.47 1.86 -0.93
CA ALA A 309 10.50 1.54 -1.91
C ALA A 309 9.90 0.86 -3.16
N LEU A 310 8.89 -0.01 -2.99
CA LEU A 310 8.16 -0.63 -4.10
C LEU A 310 7.42 0.42 -4.93
N VAL A 311 6.68 1.35 -4.29
CA VAL A 311 6.01 2.47 -4.96
C VAL A 311 7.01 3.31 -5.74
N THR A 312 8.13 3.70 -5.10
CA THR A 312 9.18 4.49 -5.74
C THR A 312 9.76 3.75 -6.97
N ARG A 313 9.99 2.44 -6.87
CA ARG A 313 10.50 1.62 -7.99
C ARG A 313 9.48 1.52 -9.12
N VAL A 314 8.20 1.30 -8.82
CA VAL A 314 7.12 1.25 -9.81
C VAL A 314 6.96 2.59 -10.53
N GLN A 315 6.97 3.70 -9.80
CA GLN A 315 6.88 5.04 -10.38
C GLN A 315 8.08 5.38 -11.28
N ARG A 316 9.27 4.86 -10.98
CA ARG A 316 10.46 5.01 -11.85
C ARG A 316 10.42 4.10 -13.07
N ALA A 317 9.81 2.92 -12.98
CA ALA A 317 9.67 2.00 -14.09
C ALA A 317 8.55 2.41 -15.08
N GLY A 318 7.50 3.03 -14.56
CA GLY A 318 6.36 3.53 -15.31
C GLY A 318 6.26 5.05 -15.23
N ASN A 319 5.41 5.54 -14.35
CA ASN A 319 5.24 6.96 -14.02
C ASN A 319 4.53 7.11 -12.67
N ALA A 320 4.50 8.34 -12.13
CA ALA A 320 3.84 8.63 -10.86
C ALA A 320 2.33 8.97 -11.01
N ARG A 321 1.70 8.55 -12.10
CA ARG A 321 0.29 8.87 -12.40
C ARG A 321 -0.69 7.94 -11.68
N PRO A 322 -1.98 8.33 -11.58
CA PRO A 322 -2.98 7.60 -10.81
C PRO A 322 -3.16 6.15 -11.25
N LEU A 323 -3.25 5.85 -12.56
CA LEU A 323 -3.50 4.50 -13.05
C LEU A 323 -2.37 3.52 -12.69
N VAL A 324 -1.10 3.94 -12.85
CA VAL A 324 0.05 3.11 -12.46
C VAL A 324 0.03 2.81 -10.96
N ASN A 325 -0.26 3.81 -10.12
CA ASN A 325 -0.35 3.61 -8.68
C ASN A 325 -1.55 2.73 -8.28
N THR A 326 -2.71 2.90 -8.94
CA THR A 326 -3.89 2.05 -8.69
C THR A 326 -3.63 0.60 -9.09
N VAL A 327 -3.05 0.37 -10.27
CA VAL A 327 -2.68 -0.99 -10.72
C VAL A 327 -1.63 -1.58 -9.77
N HIS A 328 -0.64 -0.80 -9.34
CA HIS A 328 0.31 -1.26 -8.34
C HIS A 328 -0.38 -1.69 -7.04
N SER A 329 -1.31 -0.90 -6.52
CA SER A 329 -2.09 -1.28 -5.34
C SER A 329 -2.93 -2.54 -5.58
N SER A 330 -3.48 -2.73 -6.80
CA SER A 330 -4.17 -3.98 -7.17
C SER A 330 -3.23 -5.20 -7.11
N PHE A 331 -1.99 -5.07 -7.57
CA PHE A 331 -0.97 -6.12 -7.46
C PHE A 331 -0.55 -6.40 -6.02
N ILE A 332 -0.54 -5.38 -5.16
CA ILE A 332 -0.37 -5.54 -3.71
C ILE A 332 -1.53 -6.37 -3.13
N THR A 333 -2.78 -6.00 -3.44
CA THR A 333 -3.98 -6.73 -3.00
C THR A 333 -3.97 -8.18 -3.50
N LEU A 334 -3.58 -8.43 -4.76
CA LEU A 334 -3.39 -9.77 -5.29
C LEU A 334 -2.31 -10.53 -4.51
N GLY A 335 -1.24 -9.86 -4.08
CA GLY A 335 -0.21 -10.44 -3.20
C GLY A 335 -0.80 -10.90 -1.87
N VAL A 336 -1.65 -10.09 -1.24
CA VAL A 336 -2.37 -10.46 -0.01
C VAL A 336 -3.21 -11.73 -0.24
N VAL A 337 -4.02 -11.74 -1.30
CA VAL A 337 -4.92 -12.86 -1.61
C VAL A 337 -4.12 -14.14 -1.91
N LEU A 338 -3.12 -14.05 -2.78
CA LEU A 338 -2.29 -15.20 -3.16
C LEU A 338 -1.47 -15.72 -1.97
N GLY A 339 -0.85 -14.82 -1.20
CA GLY A 339 -0.09 -15.21 -0.01
C GLY A 339 -0.95 -15.93 1.01
N SER A 340 -2.11 -15.36 1.34
CA SER A 340 -3.05 -15.97 2.29
C SER A 340 -3.59 -17.32 1.78
N ALA A 341 -3.96 -17.41 0.50
CA ALA A 341 -4.49 -18.65 -0.08
C ALA A 341 -3.42 -19.76 -0.10
N LEU A 342 -2.20 -19.44 -0.58
CA LEU A 342 -1.08 -20.40 -0.58
C LEU A 342 -0.68 -20.81 0.84
N GLY A 343 -0.67 -19.84 1.78
CA GLY A 343 -0.43 -20.10 3.20
C GLY A 343 -1.45 -21.06 3.79
N GLY A 344 -2.75 -20.90 3.47
CA GLY A 344 -3.82 -21.80 3.91
C GLY A 344 -3.69 -23.20 3.34
N LEU A 345 -3.46 -23.32 2.03
CA LEU A 345 -3.21 -24.62 1.39
C LEU A 345 -1.96 -25.31 1.98
N GLY A 346 -0.94 -24.52 2.32
CA GLY A 346 0.26 -25.02 2.99
C GLY A 346 -0.04 -25.52 4.40
N LEU A 347 -0.80 -24.75 5.18
CA LEU A 347 -1.24 -25.11 6.52
C LEU A 347 -1.98 -26.44 6.54
N ASP A 348 -2.97 -26.59 5.64
CA ASP A 348 -3.82 -27.79 5.58
C ASP A 348 -3.03 -29.06 5.17
N ARG A 349 -2.05 -28.93 4.28
CA ARG A 349 -1.31 -30.06 3.71
C ARG A 349 -0.03 -30.43 4.46
N PHE A 350 0.67 -29.43 4.98
CA PHE A 350 2.04 -29.55 5.52
C PHE A 350 2.18 -29.05 6.96
N GLY A 351 1.06 -28.61 7.57
CA GLY A 351 1.01 -28.15 8.96
C GLY A 351 1.40 -26.69 9.17
N PRO A 352 1.35 -26.22 10.44
CA PRO A 352 1.34 -24.79 10.77
C PRO A 352 2.65 -24.03 10.49
N ARG A 353 3.76 -24.72 10.21
CA ARG A 353 5.02 -24.08 9.78
C ARG A 353 5.11 -23.83 8.29
N ALA A 354 4.26 -24.46 7.48
CA ALA A 354 4.29 -24.35 6.03
C ALA A 354 4.04 -22.91 5.50
N PRO A 355 3.11 -22.12 6.06
CA PRO A 355 2.95 -20.72 5.66
C PRO A 355 4.22 -19.90 5.77
N LEU A 356 5.06 -20.16 6.77
CA LEU A 356 6.34 -19.46 6.99
C LEU A 356 7.37 -19.82 5.93
N TRP A 357 7.49 -21.11 5.58
CA TRP A 357 8.38 -21.57 4.51
C TRP A 357 7.95 -21.08 3.14
N LEU A 358 6.64 -21.07 2.87
CA LEU A 358 6.08 -20.51 1.64
C LEU A 358 6.37 -19.01 1.55
N GLY A 359 6.24 -18.29 2.65
CA GLY A 359 6.60 -16.88 2.73
C GLY A 359 8.09 -16.65 2.42
N ALA A 360 8.98 -17.45 3.01
CA ALA A 360 10.42 -17.39 2.73
C ALA A 360 10.72 -17.65 1.25
N ALA A 361 10.07 -18.66 0.64
CA ALA A 361 10.22 -18.96 -0.79
C ALA A 361 9.72 -17.81 -1.68
N LEU A 362 8.58 -17.19 -1.36
CA LEU A 362 8.07 -16.02 -2.07
C LEU A 362 9.00 -14.79 -1.93
N ALA A 363 9.63 -14.59 -0.75
CA ALA A 363 10.61 -13.53 -0.56
C ALA A 363 11.86 -13.76 -1.43
N VAL A 364 12.35 -14.99 -1.52
CA VAL A 364 13.46 -15.37 -2.42
C VAL A 364 13.05 -15.17 -3.89
N ALA A 365 11.84 -15.58 -4.29
CA ALA A 365 11.32 -15.33 -5.63
C ALA A 365 11.27 -13.82 -5.93
N GLY A 366 10.86 -13.00 -4.95
CA GLY A 366 10.92 -11.54 -5.03
C GLY A 366 12.35 -11.01 -5.26
N LEU A 367 13.36 -11.57 -4.57
CA LEU A 367 14.77 -11.22 -4.80
C LEU A 367 15.23 -11.52 -6.23
N LEU A 368 14.80 -12.66 -6.80
CA LEU A 368 15.15 -13.01 -8.18
C LEU A 368 14.62 -11.99 -9.19
N THR A 369 13.46 -11.38 -8.92
CA THR A 369 12.92 -10.31 -9.78
C THR A 369 13.74 -9.01 -9.75
N LEU A 370 14.67 -8.84 -8.79
CA LEU A 370 15.58 -7.68 -8.71
C LEU A 370 16.87 -7.88 -9.52
N VAL A 371 17.20 -9.12 -9.91
CA VAL A 371 18.43 -9.45 -10.64
C VAL A 371 18.62 -8.62 -11.92
N PRO A 372 17.61 -8.42 -12.78
CA PRO A 372 17.76 -7.59 -13.99
C PRO A 372 18.17 -6.15 -13.71
N ASP A 373 17.72 -5.57 -12.56
CA ASP A 373 18.10 -4.21 -12.18
C ASP A 373 19.54 -4.16 -11.67
N LEU A 374 20.04 -5.23 -11.03
CA LEU A 374 21.44 -5.36 -10.60
C LEU A 374 22.37 -5.47 -11.80
N LEU A 375 22.06 -6.35 -12.76
CA LEU A 375 22.87 -6.57 -13.95
C LEU A 375 23.01 -5.30 -14.82
N ARG A 376 21.97 -4.46 -14.85
CA ARG A 376 22.02 -3.18 -15.57
C ARG A 376 22.93 -2.16 -14.89
N ARG A 377 22.96 -2.12 -13.55
CA ARG A 377 23.90 -1.24 -12.81
C ARG A 377 25.35 -1.61 -13.02
N GLY A 378 25.65 -2.90 -13.13
CA GLY A 378 27.03 -3.38 -13.41
C GLY A 378 27.51 -3.12 -14.85
N ARG A 379 26.57 -2.79 -15.78
CA ARG A 379 26.87 -2.51 -17.19
C ARG A 379 26.99 -1.02 -17.53
N SER A 380 26.76 -0.09 -16.61
CA SER A 380 27.13 1.32 -16.79
C SER A 380 28.63 1.44 -16.51
N PRO A 381 29.52 1.57 -17.54
CA PRO A 381 30.92 1.84 -17.32
C PRO A 381 31.03 3.24 -16.71
N GLY A 382 31.93 3.43 -15.78
CA GLY A 382 32.17 4.64 -15.02
C GLY A 382 32.09 5.90 -15.85
N ALA A 383 31.10 6.73 -15.53
CA ALA A 383 31.06 8.12 -15.90
C ALA A 383 31.81 8.97 -14.86
N ASP A 384 32.98 8.45 -14.42
CA ASP A 384 33.96 9.19 -13.63
C ASP A 384 35.32 9.19 -14.38
N GLY A 385 35.26 9.45 -15.70
CA GLY A 385 36.43 9.98 -16.43
C GLY A 385 36.34 11.51 -16.35
N PRO A 386 37.48 12.22 -16.13
CA PRO A 386 37.49 13.67 -16.24
C PRO A 386 36.99 14.05 -17.62
N GLY A 387 35.89 14.79 -17.70
CA GLY A 387 35.37 15.31 -18.93
C GLY A 387 36.48 16.03 -19.71
N PRO A 388 36.50 15.92 -21.07
CA PRO A 388 37.47 16.64 -21.85
C PRO A 388 37.37 18.11 -21.48
N ALA A 389 38.52 18.68 -21.12
CA ALA A 389 38.70 20.08 -20.79
C ALA A 389 37.94 20.90 -21.83
N SER A 390 36.97 21.69 -21.37
CA SER A 390 36.29 22.66 -22.20
C SER A 390 37.33 23.54 -22.85
N ALA A 391 37.57 23.32 -24.14
CA ALA A 391 38.24 24.33 -24.98
C ALA A 391 37.39 25.58 -24.85
N LYS A 392 37.99 26.59 -24.16
CA LYS A 392 37.46 27.93 -24.13
C LYS A 392 37.36 28.39 -25.59
N SER A 393 36.15 28.43 -26.14
CA SER A 393 35.86 29.23 -27.30
C SER A 393 36.04 30.71 -26.87
N GLU A 394 37.19 31.29 -27.22
CA GLU A 394 37.36 32.72 -27.19
C GLU A 394 36.26 33.35 -28.08
N GLN A 395 35.31 34.00 -27.44
CA GLN A 395 34.43 34.92 -28.14
C GLN A 395 35.26 36.14 -28.51
N PRO A 396 35.23 36.61 -29.77
CA PRO A 396 35.89 37.86 -30.14
C PRO A 396 35.19 39.02 -29.46
N VAL A 397 35.97 39.82 -28.75
CA VAL A 397 35.58 41.08 -28.13
C VAL A 397 35.10 42.05 -29.24
N PRO A 398 33.88 42.61 -29.17
CA PRO A 398 33.48 43.65 -30.11
C PRO A 398 34.30 44.92 -29.88
N ALA A 399 34.86 45.46 -30.95
CA ALA A 399 35.62 46.72 -30.97
C ALA A 399 34.76 47.89 -30.49
N PRO A 400 35.36 48.90 -29.78
CA PRO A 400 34.65 50.08 -29.32
C PRO A 400 34.25 50.99 -30.50
N LEU A 401 32.97 51.34 -30.59
CA LEU A 401 32.46 52.35 -31.48
C LEU A 401 33.02 53.73 -31.07
N HIS A 402 33.84 54.32 -31.95
CA HIS A 402 34.29 55.67 -31.87
C HIS A 402 33.09 56.63 -31.90
N ALA A 403 33.01 57.48 -30.88
CA ALA A 403 32.24 58.68 -30.88
C ALA A 403 32.88 59.68 -31.84
N GLY A 404 32.18 60.10 -32.87
CA GLY A 404 32.54 61.21 -33.82
C GLY A 404 31.42 62.20 -33.80
N GLN A 405 31.66 63.26 -33.07
CA GLN A 405 31.58 64.68 -33.36
C GLN A 405 30.48 65.17 -34.31
N THR A 406 29.66 66.00 -33.70
CA THR A 406 28.79 67.03 -34.29
C THR A 406 29.60 68.10 -35.14
N PRO A 407 28.93 68.84 -36.05
CA PRO A 407 28.40 70.11 -35.59
C PRO A 407 26.89 70.24 -35.67
#